data_25198395469748775fb508dda2cff790
#
_entry.id   25198395469748775fb508dda2cff790
#
_cell.length_a   1.000
_cell.length_b   1.000
_cell.length_c   1.000
_cell.angle_alpha   90.00
_cell.angle_beta   90.00
_cell.angle_gamma   90.00
#
_symmetry.space_group_name_H-M   'P 1'
#
loop_
_entity.id
_entity.type
_entity.pdbx_description
1 polymer ?
#
loop_
_entity_poly.entity_id
_entity_poly.type
_entity_poly.pdbx_seq_one_letter_code
_entity_poly.pdbx_strand_id
1 'polypeptide(L)'
;MIGSIIQKKRKDAGMTQAQLAELLGVTAPAVNRWEKDLSFPDATLLAPLARCLKTDLNELFSFYDSLSDKERELIADRARTLLLLEDQDAALSYIDEAVKQNLSDGLLYKELAGVMLAVHTFKKASEPTIYLARIAAFYERAMELLPDEVENISWTLVTIYAAMGNREKAEEAWARLSNGGYDKLWTRAEMLYQLKDYDEALPIIRKLVLDKVIDLSQKLVFLGDTLYLNGDKEMAALAEELDGKVRKAFGLWRGFDVLNRITSAIETQPEDAEEVRLPELLDDDFSQDRITTCPLFDGVSLGGAPKGEGTTGDLMADILNVIQKYSKK
;
A
#
# COMPACT_ATOMS: atom_id res chain seq x y z
N MET A 1 -6.63 -16.42 -29.95
CA MET A 1 -6.53 -17.36 -31.13
C MET A 1 -5.10 -17.33 -31.66
N ILE A 2 -4.57 -18.49 -32.10
CA ILE A 2 -3.16 -18.68 -32.48
C ILE A 2 -2.69 -17.68 -33.57
N GLY A 3 -3.57 -17.30 -34.51
CA GLY A 3 -3.24 -16.44 -35.63
C GLY A 3 -2.79 -15.05 -35.24
N SER A 4 -3.43 -14.43 -34.26
CA SER A 4 -3.05 -13.11 -33.76
C SER A 4 -1.65 -13.14 -33.10
N ILE A 5 -1.31 -14.24 -32.45
CA ILE A 5 0.01 -14.43 -31.81
C ILE A 5 1.08 -14.64 -32.87
N ILE A 6 0.82 -15.51 -33.87
CA ILE A 6 1.73 -15.70 -35.01
C ILE A 6 2.02 -14.32 -35.66
N GLN A 7 0.99 -13.53 -35.94
CA GLN A 7 1.14 -12.21 -36.55
C GLN A 7 1.97 -11.25 -35.69
N LYS A 8 1.67 -11.17 -34.39
CA LYS A 8 2.40 -10.31 -33.45
C LYS A 8 3.87 -10.69 -33.38
N LYS A 9 4.16 -11.97 -33.06
CA LYS A 9 5.55 -12.47 -32.93
C LYS A 9 6.35 -12.35 -34.22
N ARG A 10 5.71 -12.57 -35.38
CA ARG A 10 6.37 -12.34 -36.68
C ARG A 10 6.73 -10.85 -36.87
N LYS A 11 5.84 -9.93 -36.54
CA LYS A 11 6.11 -8.48 -36.63
C LYS A 11 7.18 -8.05 -35.64
N ASP A 12 7.14 -8.56 -34.41
CA ASP A 12 8.14 -8.29 -33.38
C ASP A 12 9.54 -8.79 -33.80
N ALA A 13 9.59 -9.91 -34.57
CA ALA A 13 10.82 -10.42 -35.18
C ALA A 13 11.21 -9.69 -36.48
N GLY A 14 10.49 -8.65 -36.90
CA GLY A 14 10.76 -7.86 -38.10
C GLY A 14 10.57 -8.63 -39.41
N MET A 15 9.85 -9.75 -39.41
CA MET A 15 9.68 -10.61 -40.59
C MET A 15 8.42 -10.28 -41.38
N THR A 16 8.50 -10.43 -42.70
CA THR A 16 7.32 -10.46 -43.60
C THR A 16 6.67 -11.87 -43.57
N GLN A 17 5.42 -11.98 -44.03
CA GLN A 17 4.76 -13.28 -44.20
C GLN A 17 5.51 -14.19 -45.18
N ALA A 18 6.13 -13.64 -46.23
CA ALA A 18 6.93 -14.39 -47.19
C ALA A 18 8.20 -14.95 -46.57
N GLN A 19 8.89 -14.18 -45.73
CA GLN A 19 10.09 -14.62 -45.03
C GLN A 19 9.80 -15.75 -44.01
N LEU A 20 8.72 -15.61 -43.25
CA LEU A 20 8.30 -16.68 -42.32
C LEU A 20 7.92 -17.94 -43.09
N ALA A 21 7.22 -17.80 -44.23
CA ALA A 21 6.84 -18.91 -45.10
C ALA A 21 8.07 -19.62 -45.68
N GLU A 22 9.07 -18.92 -46.13
CA GLU A 22 10.32 -19.47 -46.63
C GLU A 22 11.07 -20.28 -45.55
N LEU A 23 11.17 -19.73 -44.33
CA LEU A 23 11.82 -20.42 -43.20
C LEU A 23 11.12 -21.72 -42.79
N LEU A 24 9.82 -21.81 -43.01
CA LEU A 24 9.00 -22.96 -42.67
C LEU A 24 8.75 -23.92 -43.82
N GLY A 25 9.24 -23.59 -45.06
CA GLY A 25 9.00 -24.40 -46.27
C GLY A 25 7.54 -24.42 -46.72
N VAL A 26 6.79 -23.33 -46.46
CA VAL A 26 5.38 -23.21 -46.80
C VAL A 26 5.14 -22.00 -47.72
N THR A 27 3.90 -21.76 -48.16
CA THR A 27 3.58 -20.58 -49.01
C THR A 27 3.17 -19.37 -48.13
N ALA A 28 3.44 -18.15 -48.60
CA ALA A 28 2.98 -16.92 -47.94
C ALA A 28 1.44 -16.87 -47.71
N PRO A 29 0.61 -17.35 -48.68
CA PRO A 29 -0.82 -17.48 -48.46
C PRO A 29 -1.19 -18.43 -47.31
N ALA A 30 -0.40 -19.48 -47.03
CA ALA A 30 -0.64 -20.37 -45.87
C ALA A 30 -0.44 -19.60 -44.55
N VAL A 31 0.69 -18.82 -44.44
CA VAL A 31 0.94 -17.97 -43.28
C VAL A 31 -0.17 -16.92 -43.08
N ASN A 32 -0.63 -16.30 -44.19
CA ASN A 32 -1.74 -15.33 -44.10
C ASN A 32 -3.04 -15.98 -43.56
N ARG A 33 -3.32 -17.20 -43.99
CA ARG A 33 -4.50 -17.96 -43.48
C ARG A 33 -4.38 -18.29 -42.02
N TRP A 34 -3.19 -18.68 -41.55
CA TRP A 34 -2.94 -18.92 -40.12
C TRP A 34 -3.13 -17.62 -39.31
N GLU A 35 -2.55 -16.49 -39.74
CA GLU A 35 -2.68 -15.21 -39.07
C GLU A 35 -4.12 -14.66 -39.00
N LYS A 36 -4.99 -15.13 -39.90
CA LYS A 36 -6.42 -14.80 -39.92
C LYS A 36 -7.31 -15.88 -39.27
N ASP A 37 -6.69 -16.89 -38.63
CA ASP A 37 -7.39 -18.04 -38.04
C ASP A 37 -8.29 -18.78 -39.03
N LEU A 38 -8.00 -18.72 -40.34
CA LEU A 38 -8.74 -19.43 -41.39
C LEU A 38 -8.28 -20.88 -41.57
N SER A 39 -7.10 -21.22 -41.10
CA SER A 39 -6.57 -22.57 -41.00
C SER A 39 -5.46 -22.62 -39.94
N PHE A 40 -5.20 -23.83 -39.42
CA PHE A 40 -4.12 -24.05 -38.47
C PHE A 40 -2.83 -24.49 -39.21
N PRO A 41 -1.64 -24.19 -38.66
CA PRO A 41 -0.41 -24.85 -39.07
C PRO A 41 -0.52 -26.38 -38.85
N ASP A 42 0.12 -27.16 -39.72
CA ASP A 42 0.26 -28.60 -39.47
C ASP A 42 1.02 -28.88 -38.17
N ALA A 43 0.68 -29.93 -37.45
CA ALA A 43 1.29 -30.27 -36.17
C ALA A 43 2.83 -30.39 -36.27
N THR A 44 3.34 -30.85 -37.42
CA THR A 44 4.78 -30.99 -37.70
C THR A 44 5.47 -29.65 -37.83
N LEU A 45 4.74 -28.58 -38.14
CA LEU A 45 5.26 -27.21 -38.28
C LEU A 45 5.24 -26.42 -36.97
N LEU A 46 4.54 -26.86 -35.96
CA LEU A 46 4.39 -26.10 -34.71
C LEU A 46 5.73 -25.86 -33.99
N ALA A 47 6.56 -26.88 -33.85
CA ALA A 47 7.87 -26.71 -33.22
C ALA A 47 8.86 -25.86 -34.06
N PRO A 48 8.95 -26.02 -35.39
CA PRO A 48 9.66 -25.08 -36.25
C PRO A 48 9.14 -23.64 -36.17
N LEU A 49 7.83 -23.43 -36.17
CA LEU A 49 7.18 -22.15 -36.08
C LEU A 49 7.52 -21.44 -34.74
N ALA A 50 7.40 -22.13 -33.63
CA ALA A 50 7.77 -21.60 -32.31
C ALA A 50 9.24 -21.16 -32.26
N ARG A 51 10.15 -21.96 -32.82
CA ARG A 51 11.59 -21.61 -32.90
C ARG A 51 11.83 -20.39 -33.79
N CYS A 52 11.20 -20.30 -34.96
CA CYS A 52 11.33 -19.14 -35.87
C CYS A 52 10.82 -17.86 -35.22
N LEU A 53 9.76 -17.95 -34.44
CA LEU A 53 9.13 -16.82 -33.76
C LEU A 53 9.76 -16.54 -32.37
N LYS A 54 10.78 -17.30 -31.95
CA LYS A 54 11.42 -17.20 -30.62
C LYS A 54 10.41 -17.23 -29.47
N THR A 55 9.47 -18.17 -29.54
CA THR A 55 8.39 -18.38 -28.57
C THR A 55 8.30 -19.87 -28.21
N ASP A 56 7.52 -20.22 -27.21
CA ASP A 56 7.19 -21.62 -26.91
C ASP A 56 5.81 -22.01 -27.44
N LEU A 57 5.48 -23.29 -27.39
CA LEU A 57 4.17 -23.78 -27.86
C LEU A 57 3.03 -23.28 -26.99
N ASN A 58 3.25 -23.13 -25.70
CA ASN A 58 2.18 -22.67 -24.79
C ASN A 58 1.82 -21.21 -25.09
N GLU A 59 2.83 -20.37 -25.32
CA GLU A 59 2.61 -18.97 -25.74
C GLU A 59 1.95 -18.90 -27.12
N LEU A 60 2.38 -19.80 -28.06
CA LEU A 60 1.82 -19.85 -29.41
C LEU A 60 0.35 -20.25 -29.44
N PHE A 61 -0.06 -21.13 -28.51
CA PHE A 61 -1.45 -21.57 -28.36
C PHE A 61 -2.26 -20.72 -27.39
N SER A 62 -1.69 -19.67 -26.79
CA SER A 62 -2.27 -18.98 -25.63
C SER A 62 -2.68 -19.98 -24.54
N PHE A 63 -1.86 -21.04 -24.36
CA PHE A 63 -2.16 -22.07 -23.37
C PHE A 63 -2.00 -21.56 -21.93
N TYR A 64 -1.49 -20.34 -21.80
CA TYR A 64 -1.68 -19.49 -20.63
C TYR A 64 -2.95 -18.63 -20.84
N ASP A 65 -4.04 -19.27 -21.24
CA ASP A 65 -5.33 -18.61 -21.18
C ASP A 65 -5.64 -18.37 -19.69
N SER A 66 -5.15 -17.22 -19.21
CA SER A 66 -5.77 -16.60 -18.05
C SER A 66 -7.23 -16.38 -18.43
N LEU A 67 -8.11 -16.83 -17.58
CA LEU A 67 -9.54 -16.56 -17.71
C LEU A 67 -9.73 -15.05 -17.98
N SER A 68 -10.70 -14.70 -18.79
CA SER A 68 -11.13 -13.31 -18.88
C SER A 68 -11.64 -12.84 -17.50
N ASP A 69 -11.59 -11.53 -17.24
CA ASP A 69 -12.10 -10.96 -15.98
C ASP A 69 -13.53 -11.42 -15.69
N LYS A 70 -14.36 -11.50 -16.72
CA LYS A 70 -15.75 -11.96 -16.60
C LYS A 70 -15.86 -13.43 -16.22
N GLU A 71 -14.99 -14.29 -16.73
CA GLU A 71 -14.98 -15.71 -16.36
C GLU A 71 -14.51 -15.90 -14.92
N ARG A 72 -13.47 -15.17 -14.49
CA ARG A 72 -13.03 -15.17 -13.08
C ARG A 72 -14.14 -14.68 -12.15
N GLU A 73 -14.80 -13.57 -12.50
CA GLU A 73 -15.90 -13.01 -11.73
C GLU A 73 -17.05 -14.04 -11.56
N LEU A 74 -17.42 -14.74 -12.63
CA LEU A 74 -18.45 -15.78 -12.56
C LEU A 74 -18.06 -16.95 -11.63
N ILE A 75 -16.79 -17.37 -11.68
CA ILE A 75 -16.26 -18.42 -10.80
C ILE A 75 -16.27 -17.93 -9.34
N ALA A 76 -15.79 -16.70 -9.09
CA ALA A 76 -15.76 -16.09 -7.78
C ALA A 76 -17.15 -15.89 -7.18
N ASP A 77 -18.12 -15.45 -7.98
CA ASP A 77 -19.51 -15.27 -7.56
C ASP A 77 -20.18 -16.61 -7.23
N ARG A 78 -19.93 -17.64 -8.02
CA ARG A 78 -20.43 -18.98 -7.71
C ARG A 78 -19.81 -19.52 -6.43
N ALA A 79 -18.50 -19.38 -6.25
CA ALA A 79 -17.80 -19.76 -5.04
C ALA A 79 -18.37 -19.01 -3.81
N ARG A 80 -18.58 -17.70 -3.92
CA ARG A 80 -19.19 -16.86 -2.88
C ARG A 80 -20.59 -17.35 -2.51
N THR A 81 -21.41 -17.64 -3.51
CA THR A 81 -22.78 -18.13 -3.30
C THR A 81 -22.79 -19.46 -2.56
N LEU A 82 -21.97 -20.41 -2.99
CA LEU A 82 -21.83 -21.71 -2.33
C LEU A 82 -21.36 -21.57 -0.88
N LEU A 83 -20.32 -20.74 -0.64
CA LEU A 83 -19.79 -20.50 0.70
C LEU A 83 -20.78 -19.81 1.65
N LEU A 84 -21.67 -18.95 1.12
CA LEU A 84 -22.65 -18.23 1.92
C LEU A 84 -23.94 -19.01 2.18
N LEU A 85 -24.46 -19.70 1.19
CA LEU A 85 -25.83 -20.20 1.17
C LEU A 85 -25.92 -21.73 1.20
N GLU A 86 -24.86 -22.45 0.82
CA GLU A 86 -24.87 -23.88 0.63
C GLU A 86 -23.87 -24.61 1.55
N ASP A 87 -23.59 -25.85 1.28
CA ASP A 87 -22.64 -26.67 2.01
C ASP A 87 -21.19 -26.19 1.76
N GLN A 88 -20.44 -26.02 2.85
CA GLN A 88 -19.05 -25.58 2.81
C GLN A 88 -18.15 -26.58 2.05
N ASP A 89 -18.39 -27.88 2.19
CA ASP A 89 -17.62 -28.92 1.50
C ASP A 89 -17.86 -28.87 -0.01
N ALA A 90 -19.10 -28.65 -0.44
CA ALA A 90 -19.41 -28.44 -1.85
C ALA A 90 -18.77 -27.20 -2.43
N ALA A 91 -18.73 -26.11 -1.66
CA ALA A 91 -18.05 -24.88 -2.05
C ALA A 91 -16.55 -25.09 -2.24
N LEU A 92 -15.88 -25.74 -1.28
CA LEU A 92 -14.45 -26.02 -1.35
C LEU A 92 -14.11 -26.96 -2.51
N SER A 93 -14.95 -27.98 -2.75
CA SER A 93 -14.80 -28.90 -3.89
C SER A 93 -14.91 -28.15 -5.23
N TYR A 94 -15.84 -27.20 -5.35
CA TYR A 94 -15.99 -26.35 -6.53
C TYR A 94 -14.74 -25.46 -6.74
N ILE A 95 -14.23 -24.84 -5.68
CA ILE A 95 -13.02 -24.00 -5.72
C ILE A 95 -11.81 -24.82 -6.16
N ASP A 96 -11.64 -26.05 -5.63
CA ASP A 96 -10.55 -26.93 -6.01
C ASP A 96 -10.60 -27.34 -7.48
N GLU A 97 -11.77 -27.65 -7.98
CA GLU A 97 -11.92 -28.00 -9.39
C GLU A 97 -11.64 -26.79 -10.31
N ALA A 98 -12.11 -25.60 -9.91
CA ALA A 98 -11.87 -24.38 -10.67
C ALA A 98 -10.35 -24.06 -10.80
N VAL A 99 -9.59 -24.15 -9.71
CA VAL A 99 -8.14 -23.88 -9.77
C VAL A 99 -7.38 -25.04 -10.44
N LYS A 100 -7.84 -26.27 -10.34
CA LYS A 100 -7.24 -27.42 -11.02
C LYS A 100 -7.32 -27.30 -12.54
N GLN A 101 -8.41 -26.72 -13.04
CA GLN A 101 -8.58 -26.43 -14.47
C GLN A 101 -7.78 -25.22 -14.93
N ASN A 102 -7.35 -24.34 -14.02
CA ASN A 102 -6.71 -23.05 -14.30
C ASN A 102 -5.45 -22.84 -13.46
N LEU A 103 -4.52 -23.80 -13.44
CA LEU A 103 -3.34 -23.86 -12.55
C LEU A 103 -2.38 -22.67 -12.68
N SER A 104 -2.39 -21.98 -13.81
CA SER A 104 -1.50 -20.84 -14.10
C SER A 104 -2.18 -19.47 -13.93
N ASP A 105 -3.48 -19.41 -13.60
CA ASP A 105 -4.20 -18.16 -13.42
C ASP A 105 -4.04 -17.61 -11.97
N GLY A 106 -2.99 -16.82 -11.76
CA GLY A 106 -2.70 -16.20 -10.45
C GLY A 106 -3.80 -15.27 -9.95
N LEU A 107 -4.52 -14.59 -10.85
CA LEU A 107 -5.65 -13.73 -10.49
C LEU A 107 -6.82 -14.53 -9.94
N LEU A 108 -7.10 -15.71 -10.53
CA LEU A 108 -8.14 -16.61 -10.01
C LEU A 108 -7.82 -17.05 -8.57
N TYR A 109 -6.56 -17.45 -8.30
CA TYR A 109 -6.14 -17.81 -6.94
C TYR A 109 -6.33 -16.66 -5.96
N LYS A 110 -5.92 -15.43 -6.35
CA LYS A 110 -6.07 -14.22 -5.53
C LYS A 110 -7.55 -13.91 -5.25
N GLU A 111 -8.40 -13.94 -6.28
CA GLU A 111 -9.83 -13.66 -6.14
C GLU A 111 -10.55 -14.67 -5.25
N LEU A 112 -10.28 -15.97 -5.45
CA LEU A 112 -10.88 -17.03 -4.64
C LEU A 112 -10.40 -16.96 -3.18
N ALA A 113 -9.14 -16.66 -2.95
CA ALA A 113 -8.61 -16.40 -1.60
C ALA A 113 -9.33 -15.22 -0.93
N GLY A 114 -9.56 -14.13 -1.67
CA GLY A 114 -10.32 -12.97 -1.20
C GLY A 114 -11.76 -13.30 -0.86
N VAL A 115 -12.44 -14.07 -1.70
CA VAL A 115 -13.82 -14.55 -1.44
C VAL A 115 -13.88 -15.40 -0.18
N MET A 116 -12.97 -16.37 -0.04
CA MET A 116 -12.90 -17.22 1.14
C MET A 116 -12.62 -16.40 2.41
N LEU A 117 -11.69 -15.43 2.35
CA LEU A 117 -11.36 -14.58 3.49
C LEU A 117 -12.54 -13.71 3.92
N ALA A 118 -13.23 -13.09 2.94
CA ALA A 118 -14.42 -12.29 3.22
C ALA A 118 -15.50 -13.10 3.92
N VAL A 119 -15.83 -14.28 3.39
CA VAL A 119 -16.84 -15.16 3.99
C VAL A 119 -16.41 -15.66 5.37
N HIS A 120 -15.12 -16.00 5.55
CA HIS A 120 -14.59 -16.39 6.85
C HIS A 120 -14.77 -15.30 7.89
N THR A 121 -14.49 -14.06 7.53
CA THR A 121 -14.64 -12.89 8.43
C THR A 121 -16.10 -12.71 8.85
N PHE A 122 -17.06 -12.89 7.95
CA PHE A 122 -18.49 -12.73 8.25
C PHE A 122 -19.08 -13.89 9.03
N LYS A 123 -18.71 -15.14 8.70
CA LYS A 123 -19.34 -16.34 9.27
C LYS A 123 -18.72 -16.85 10.58
N LYS A 124 -17.54 -16.36 10.98
CA LYS A 124 -16.77 -16.89 12.11
C LYS A 124 -16.70 -18.42 12.06
N ALA A 125 -15.95 -18.97 11.08
CA ALA A 125 -15.87 -20.40 10.84
C ALA A 125 -15.56 -21.20 12.12
N SER A 126 -16.17 -22.37 12.27
CA SER A 126 -16.05 -23.25 13.44
C SER A 126 -14.62 -23.76 13.68
N GLU A 127 -13.79 -23.82 12.64
CA GLU A 127 -12.37 -24.20 12.69
C GLU A 127 -11.50 -23.15 11.96
N PRO A 128 -11.30 -21.98 12.57
CA PRO A 128 -10.71 -20.82 11.89
C PRO A 128 -9.29 -21.07 11.38
N THR A 129 -8.49 -21.87 12.09
CA THR A 129 -7.06 -22.08 11.75
C THR A 129 -6.89 -22.90 10.46
N ILE A 130 -7.65 -23.97 10.27
CA ILE A 130 -7.58 -24.82 9.06
C ILE A 130 -8.03 -24.03 7.85
N TYR A 131 -9.11 -23.28 7.99
CA TYR A 131 -9.65 -22.48 6.90
C TYR A 131 -8.68 -21.35 6.50
N LEU A 132 -8.08 -20.65 7.47
CA LEU A 132 -7.08 -19.62 7.21
C LEU A 132 -5.82 -20.19 6.54
N ALA A 133 -5.38 -21.38 6.92
CA ALA A 133 -4.25 -22.05 6.27
C ALA A 133 -4.49 -22.28 4.77
N ARG A 134 -5.71 -22.67 4.39
CA ARG A 134 -6.09 -22.84 3.00
C ARG A 134 -6.11 -21.51 2.24
N ILE A 135 -6.67 -20.46 2.83
CA ILE A 135 -6.67 -19.11 2.25
C ILE A 135 -5.22 -18.63 2.03
N ALA A 136 -4.35 -18.84 3.02
CA ALA A 136 -2.94 -18.49 2.91
C ALA A 136 -2.25 -19.22 1.76
N ALA A 137 -2.50 -20.53 1.59
CA ALA A 137 -1.93 -21.31 0.49
C ALA A 137 -2.37 -20.79 -0.89
N PHE A 138 -3.61 -20.33 -1.04
CA PHE A 138 -4.09 -19.71 -2.27
C PHE A 138 -3.41 -18.38 -2.55
N TYR A 139 -3.21 -17.53 -1.52
CA TYR A 139 -2.45 -16.30 -1.68
C TYR A 139 -0.97 -16.55 -1.95
N GLU A 140 -0.34 -17.53 -1.31
CA GLU A 140 1.04 -17.93 -1.61
C GLU A 140 1.17 -18.35 -3.09
N ARG A 141 0.23 -19.16 -3.58
CA ARG A 141 0.22 -19.56 -4.99
C ARG A 141 -0.02 -18.38 -5.93
N ALA A 142 -0.93 -17.48 -5.60
CA ALA A 142 -1.13 -16.25 -6.36
C ALA A 142 0.14 -15.39 -6.42
N MET A 143 0.86 -15.25 -5.32
CA MET A 143 2.11 -14.49 -5.24
C MET A 143 3.22 -15.07 -6.12
N GLU A 144 3.32 -16.41 -6.24
CA GLU A 144 4.25 -17.06 -7.16
C GLU A 144 3.95 -16.74 -8.63
N LEU A 145 2.67 -16.60 -8.98
CA LEU A 145 2.19 -16.37 -10.34
C LEU A 145 2.08 -14.89 -10.70
N LEU A 146 2.05 -13.99 -9.73
CA LEU A 146 1.84 -12.55 -9.88
C LEU A 146 2.96 -11.76 -9.18
N PRO A 147 4.15 -11.63 -9.79
CA PRO A 147 5.29 -10.93 -9.17
C PRO A 147 5.00 -9.47 -8.81
N ASP A 148 4.15 -8.80 -9.58
CA ASP A 148 3.77 -7.40 -9.35
C ASP A 148 2.79 -7.21 -8.17
N GLU A 149 2.19 -8.30 -7.67
CA GLU A 149 1.21 -8.28 -6.58
C GLU A 149 1.81 -8.74 -5.24
N VAL A 150 3.10 -9.04 -5.19
CA VAL A 150 3.77 -9.60 -4.00
C VAL A 150 3.55 -8.73 -2.77
N GLU A 151 3.66 -7.41 -2.89
CA GLU A 151 3.47 -6.50 -1.77
C GLU A 151 2.01 -6.50 -1.29
N ASN A 152 1.05 -6.35 -2.21
CA ASN A 152 -0.38 -6.34 -1.90
C ASN A 152 -0.84 -7.64 -1.24
N ILE A 153 -0.37 -8.79 -1.74
CA ILE A 153 -0.69 -10.11 -1.18
C ILE A 153 -0.03 -10.27 0.19
N SER A 154 1.22 -9.82 0.35
CA SER A 154 1.95 -9.92 1.61
C SER A 154 1.26 -9.18 2.75
N TRP A 155 0.62 -8.03 2.48
CA TRP A 155 -0.24 -7.33 3.44
C TRP A 155 -1.30 -8.25 4.05
N THR A 156 -2.03 -8.96 3.20
CA THR A 156 -3.09 -9.87 3.63
C THR A 156 -2.51 -11.08 4.37
N LEU A 157 -1.38 -11.62 3.90
CA LEU A 157 -0.72 -12.76 4.52
C LEU A 157 -0.20 -12.46 5.93
N VAL A 158 0.29 -11.24 6.20
CA VAL A 158 0.68 -10.82 7.57
C VAL A 158 -0.47 -11.04 8.53
N THR A 159 -1.66 -10.53 8.19
CA THR A 159 -2.86 -10.62 9.05
C THR A 159 -3.32 -12.06 9.22
N ILE A 160 -3.32 -12.85 8.15
CA ILE A 160 -3.74 -14.26 8.18
C ILE A 160 -2.80 -15.08 9.07
N TYR A 161 -1.48 -14.96 8.88
CA TYR A 161 -0.51 -15.71 9.67
C TYR A 161 -0.49 -15.27 11.14
N ALA A 162 -0.67 -13.97 11.41
CA ALA A 162 -0.82 -13.49 12.79
C ALA A 162 -2.07 -14.06 13.46
N ALA A 163 -3.21 -14.10 12.77
CA ALA A 163 -4.44 -14.71 13.28
C ALA A 163 -4.30 -16.23 13.53
N MET A 164 -3.45 -16.91 12.75
CA MET A 164 -3.09 -18.31 12.96
C MET A 164 -2.07 -18.53 14.10
N GLY A 165 -1.52 -17.47 14.68
CA GLY A 165 -0.43 -17.54 15.66
C GLY A 165 0.93 -17.92 15.05
N ASN A 166 1.07 -17.93 13.73
CA ASN A 166 2.31 -18.27 13.05
C ASN A 166 3.19 -17.02 12.89
N ARG A 167 3.95 -16.72 13.95
CA ARG A 167 4.81 -15.53 13.99
C ARG A 167 5.87 -15.53 12.87
N GLU A 168 6.50 -16.67 12.62
CA GLU A 168 7.59 -16.77 11.62
C GLU A 168 7.10 -16.35 10.23
N LYS A 169 6.02 -16.96 9.74
CA LYS A 169 5.45 -16.62 8.44
C LYS A 169 4.87 -15.19 8.39
N ALA A 170 4.32 -14.69 9.49
CA ALA A 170 3.85 -13.31 9.58
C ALA A 170 5.00 -12.30 9.44
N GLU A 171 6.15 -12.56 10.10
CA GLU A 171 7.37 -11.76 9.98
C GLU A 171 7.95 -11.80 8.55
N GLU A 172 7.98 -12.97 7.93
CA GLU A 172 8.43 -13.11 6.54
C GLU A 172 7.55 -12.31 5.58
N ALA A 173 6.24 -12.39 5.72
CA ALA A 173 5.31 -11.61 4.92
C ALA A 173 5.46 -10.11 5.16
N TRP A 174 5.61 -9.68 6.40
CA TRP A 174 5.84 -8.28 6.76
C TRP A 174 7.16 -7.73 6.20
N ALA A 175 8.22 -8.55 6.18
CA ALA A 175 9.51 -8.15 5.63
C ALA A 175 9.46 -7.81 4.12
N ARG A 176 8.50 -8.35 3.37
CA ARG A 176 8.29 -8.07 1.94
C ARG A 176 7.63 -6.70 1.68
N LEU A 177 7.06 -6.06 2.71
CA LEU A 177 6.41 -4.76 2.56
C LEU A 177 7.45 -3.64 2.41
N SER A 178 7.15 -2.63 1.60
CA SER A 178 8.03 -1.46 1.40
C SER A 178 8.19 -0.64 2.69
N ASN A 179 9.33 0.04 2.83
CA ASN A 179 9.66 0.81 4.03
C ASN A 179 9.02 2.22 4.06
N GLY A 180 8.36 2.64 2.97
CA GLY A 180 7.94 4.03 2.78
C GLY A 180 6.54 4.37 3.27
N GLY A 181 5.76 3.42 3.80
CA GLY A 181 4.35 3.61 4.09
C GLY A 181 4.03 3.66 5.59
N TYR A 182 3.17 4.62 5.96
CA TYR A 182 2.47 4.63 7.24
C TYR A 182 1.87 3.26 7.58
N ASP A 183 1.38 2.62 6.58
CA ASP A 183 0.71 1.34 6.68
C ASP A 183 1.63 0.20 7.18
N LYS A 184 2.92 0.20 6.87
CA LYS A 184 3.83 -0.86 7.35
C LYS A 184 3.96 -0.90 8.87
N LEU A 185 4.01 0.26 9.53
CA LEU A 185 4.05 0.34 10.99
C LEU A 185 2.72 -0.08 11.61
N TRP A 186 1.59 0.33 11.00
CA TRP A 186 0.27 -0.12 11.42
C TRP A 186 0.13 -1.63 11.29
N THR A 187 0.52 -2.20 10.16
CA THR A 187 0.51 -3.66 9.96
C THR A 187 1.39 -4.37 10.98
N ARG A 188 2.54 -3.80 11.35
CA ARG A 188 3.38 -4.35 12.43
C ARG A 188 2.65 -4.37 13.76
N ALA A 189 2.02 -3.27 14.12
CA ALA A 189 1.27 -3.15 15.37
C ALA A 189 0.08 -4.13 15.41
N GLU A 190 -0.65 -4.25 14.30
CA GLU A 190 -1.80 -5.15 14.17
C GLU A 190 -1.37 -6.62 14.23
N MET A 191 -0.29 -6.99 13.56
CA MET A 191 0.33 -8.32 13.63
C MET A 191 0.69 -8.70 15.06
N LEU A 192 1.42 -7.82 15.78
CA LEU A 192 1.82 -8.05 17.16
C LEU A 192 0.62 -8.15 18.11
N TYR A 193 -0.40 -7.32 17.90
CA TYR A 193 -1.65 -7.39 18.65
C TYR A 193 -2.36 -8.75 18.46
N GLN A 194 -2.44 -9.24 17.23
CA GLN A 194 -3.02 -10.56 16.91
C GLN A 194 -2.22 -11.70 17.57
N LEU A 195 -0.90 -11.59 17.56
CA LEU A 195 0.02 -12.53 18.23
C LEU A 195 0.01 -12.41 19.76
N LYS A 196 -0.75 -11.46 20.32
CA LYS A 196 -0.82 -11.14 21.77
C LYS A 196 0.50 -10.64 22.35
N ASP A 197 1.36 -10.11 21.52
CA ASP A 197 2.63 -9.51 21.92
C ASP A 197 2.45 -8.00 22.16
N TYR A 198 1.73 -7.71 23.24
CA TYR A 198 1.31 -6.34 23.56
C TYR A 198 2.49 -5.43 23.95
N ASP A 199 3.54 -5.99 24.53
CA ASP A 199 4.72 -5.23 24.96
C ASP A 199 5.46 -4.64 23.76
N GLU A 200 5.57 -5.39 22.67
CA GLU A 200 6.13 -4.87 21.41
C GLU A 200 5.13 -4.00 20.63
N ALA A 201 3.82 -4.27 20.71
CA ALA A 201 2.79 -3.54 19.99
C ALA A 201 2.57 -2.12 20.55
N LEU A 202 2.54 -1.97 21.88
CA LEU A 202 2.20 -0.73 22.57
C LEU A 202 3.07 0.48 22.16
N PRO A 203 4.40 0.40 22.09
CA PRO A 203 5.23 1.52 21.66
C PRO A 203 4.91 1.98 20.23
N ILE A 204 4.64 1.04 19.35
CA ILE A 204 4.30 1.34 17.95
C ILE A 204 2.94 2.04 17.88
N ILE A 205 1.92 1.49 18.56
CA ILE A 205 0.57 2.06 18.58
C ILE A 205 0.58 3.46 19.19
N ARG A 206 1.28 3.65 20.31
CA ARG A 206 1.42 4.96 20.96
C ARG A 206 2.04 5.99 20.01
N LYS A 207 3.11 5.61 19.31
CA LYS A 207 3.74 6.47 18.31
C LYS A 207 2.76 6.83 17.19
N LEU A 208 2.07 5.85 16.61
CA LEU A 208 1.12 6.06 15.52
C LEU A 208 -0.04 6.99 15.94
N VAL A 209 -0.54 6.84 17.16
CA VAL A 209 -1.58 7.75 17.70
C VAL A 209 -1.03 9.15 17.86
N LEU A 210 0.16 9.30 18.45
CA LEU A 210 0.79 10.61 18.66
C LEU A 210 1.04 11.32 17.32
N ASP A 211 1.57 10.63 16.32
CA ASP A 211 1.81 11.19 14.98
C ASP A 211 0.51 11.71 14.36
N LYS A 212 -0.61 10.99 14.54
CA LYS A 212 -1.92 11.43 14.02
C LYS A 212 -2.50 12.61 14.78
N VAL A 213 -2.28 12.69 16.07
CA VAL A 213 -2.73 13.83 16.89
C VAL A 213 -1.96 15.09 16.51
N ILE A 214 -0.65 14.99 16.31
CA ILE A 214 0.19 16.09 15.85
C ILE A 214 -0.25 16.54 14.44
N ASP A 215 -0.42 15.61 13.51
CA ASP A 215 -0.89 15.88 12.15
C ASP A 215 -2.27 16.58 12.15
N LEU A 216 -3.20 16.14 13.02
CA LEU A 216 -4.51 16.78 13.18
C LEU A 216 -4.36 18.23 13.68
N SER A 217 -3.53 18.44 14.71
CA SER A 217 -3.28 19.77 15.28
C SER A 217 -2.71 20.72 14.21
N GLN A 218 -1.70 20.29 13.44
CA GLN A 218 -1.12 21.09 12.35
C GLN A 218 -2.16 21.45 11.27
N LYS A 219 -3.01 20.50 10.90
CA LYS A 219 -4.07 20.74 9.90
C LYS A 219 -5.15 21.70 10.41
N LEU A 220 -5.49 21.66 11.69
CA LEU A 220 -6.43 22.61 12.30
C LEU A 220 -5.87 24.02 12.29
N VAL A 221 -4.58 24.20 12.61
CA VAL A 221 -3.90 25.50 12.52
C VAL A 221 -3.95 26.02 11.08
N PHE A 222 -3.52 25.20 10.12
CA PHE A 222 -3.50 25.59 8.70
C PHE A 222 -4.91 25.91 8.15
N LEU A 223 -5.93 25.15 8.60
CA LEU A 223 -7.32 25.43 8.28
C LEU A 223 -7.76 26.80 8.85
N GLY A 224 -7.43 27.08 10.10
CA GLY A 224 -7.72 28.36 10.76
C GLY A 224 -7.10 29.54 10.03
N ASP A 225 -5.82 29.45 9.69
CA ASP A 225 -5.11 30.49 8.94
C ASP A 225 -5.75 30.70 7.55
N THR A 226 -6.08 29.62 6.84
CA THR A 226 -6.71 29.70 5.53
C THR A 226 -8.08 30.35 5.59
N LEU A 227 -8.91 30.00 6.59
CA LEU A 227 -10.23 30.60 6.80
C LEU A 227 -10.11 32.08 7.15
N TYR A 228 -9.17 32.44 8.00
CA TYR A 228 -8.92 33.83 8.37
C TYR A 228 -8.54 34.68 7.15
N LEU A 229 -7.61 34.21 6.33
CA LEU A 229 -7.19 34.90 5.11
C LEU A 229 -8.31 34.98 4.06
N ASN A 230 -9.22 34.01 4.05
CA ASN A 230 -10.39 34.02 3.19
C ASN A 230 -11.54 34.92 3.73
N GLY A 231 -11.37 35.54 4.90
CA GLY A 231 -12.32 36.46 5.51
C GLY A 231 -13.36 35.83 6.45
N ASP A 232 -13.33 34.48 6.61
CA ASP A 232 -14.23 33.75 7.50
C ASP A 232 -13.62 33.65 8.91
N LYS A 233 -13.70 34.78 9.64
CA LYS A 233 -13.14 34.90 10.98
C LYS A 233 -13.81 34.03 12.03
N GLU A 234 -15.11 33.77 11.87
CA GLU A 234 -15.88 32.95 12.82
C GLU A 234 -15.44 31.50 12.76
N MET A 235 -15.30 30.92 11.54
CA MET A 235 -14.84 29.55 11.36
C MET A 235 -13.34 29.42 11.68
N ALA A 236 -12.55 30.46 11.45
CA ALA A 236 -11.13 30.48 11.86
C ALA A 236 -10.99 30.35 13.38
N ALA A 237 -11.77 31.12 14.15
CA ALA A 237 -11.78 31.04 15.62
C ALA A 237 -12.23 29.64 16.11
N LEU A 238 -13.18 29.01 15.43
CA LEU A 238 -13.60 27.64 15.75
C LEU A 238 -12.47 26.63 15.50
N ALA A 239 -11.73 26.74 14.40
CA ALA A 239 -10.59 25.87 14.11
C ALA A 239 -9.48 26.01 15.17
N GLU A 240 -9.19 27.25 15.61
CA GLU A 240 -8.23 27.52 16.69
C GLU A 240 -8.71 26.94 18.03
N GLU A 241 -10.01 27.07 18.36
CA GLU A 241 -10.59 26.48 19.57
C GLU A 241 -10.46 24.94 19.57
N LEU A 242 -10.72 24.30 18.41
CA LEU A 242 -10.59 22.84 18.24
C LEU A 242 -9.14 22.40 18.40
N ASP A 243 -8.17 23.10 17.81
CA ASP A 243 -6.75 22.81 18.00
C ASP A 243 -6.37 22.94 19.49
N GLY A 244 -6.81 23.98 20.17
CA GLY A 244 -6.59 24.16 21.60
C GLY A 244 -7.16 23.00 22.45
N LYS A 245 -8.32 22.46 22.08
CA LYS A 245 -8.89 21.29 22.75
C LYS A 245 -8.07 20.03 22.49
N VAL A 246 -7.62 19.80 21.25
CA VAL A 246 -6.76 18.65 20.90
C VAL A 246 -5.46 18.74 21.69
N ARG A 247 -4.76 19.88 21.67
CA ARG A 247 -3.51 20.07 22.41
C ARG A 247 -3.67 19.84 23.90
N LYS A 248 -4.73 20.39 24.50
CA LYS A 248 -5.02 20.22 25.91
C LYS A 248 -5.29 18.78 26.27
N ALA A 249 -6.09 18.07 25.46
CA ALA A 249 -6.46 16.68 25.72
C ALA A 249 -5.26 15.73 25.69
N PHE A 250 -4.27 16.00 24.81
CA PHE A 250 -3.10 15.17 24.62
C PHE A 250 -1.80 15.78 25.21
N GLY A 251 -1.92 16.86 25.96
CA GLY A 251 -0.77 17.53 26.59
C GLY A 251 0.31 17.96 25.60
N LEU A 252 -0.06 18.28 24.36
CA LEU A 252 0.90 18.68 23.33
C LEU A 252 1.53 20.02 23.67
N TRP A 253 2.83 20.08 23.52
CA TRP A 253 3.57 21.29 23.78
C TRP A 253 3.31 22.38 22.73
N ARG A 254 3.32 23.67 23.17
CA ARG A 254 3.00 24.84 22.32
C ARG A 254 4.16 25.25 21.37
N GLY A 255 5.23 24.50 21.26
CA GLY A 255 6.42 24.88 20.47
C GLY A 255 6.15 25.20 19.01
N PHE A 256 5.13 24.59 18.41
CA PHE A 256 4.70 24.97 17.05
C PHE A 256 3.95 26.32 17.00
N ASP A 257 3.27 26.70 18.08
CA ASP A 257 2.64 28.03 18.18
C ASP A 257 3.66 29.16 18.25
N VAL A 258 4.82 28.90 18.84
CA VAL A 258 5.87 29.93 18.99
C VAL A 258 6.38 30.36 17.61
N LEU A 259 6.60 29.42 16.67
CA LEU A 259 7.01 29.77 15.30
C LEU A 259 5.96 30.60 14.58
N ASN A 260 4.69 30.19 14.64
CA ASN A 260 3.58 30.94 14.00
C ASN A 260 3.38 32.31 14.65
N ARG A 261 3.48 32.42 15.97
CA ARG A 261 3.39 33.70 16.68
C ARG A 261 4.57 34.60 16.40
N ILE A 262 5.78 34.06 16.27
CA ILE A 262 6.95 34.83 15.85
C ILE A 262 6.75 35.34 14.43
N THR A 263 6.31 34.52 13.51
CA THR A 263 6.05 34.90 12.13
C THR A 263 4.94 35.95 12.06
N SER A 264 3.82 35.73 12.75
CA SER A 264 2.71 36.67 12.81
C SER A 264 3.11 37.99 13.51
N ALA A 265 3.90 37.94 14.57
CA ALA A 265 4.42 39.15 15.24
C ALA A 265 5.36 39.94 14.34
N ILE A 266 6.15 39.29 13.49
CA ILE A 266 7.02 39.95 12.50
C ILE A 266 6.18 40.59 11.40
N GLU A 267 5.14 39.91 10.89
CA GLU A 267 4.29 40.41 9.83
C GLU A 267 3.34 41.53 10.24
N THR A 268 3.00 41.64 11.53
CA THR A 268 2.08 42.67 12.07
C THR A 268 2.78 43.89 12.68
N GLN A 269 4.10 43.91 12.69
CA GLN A 269 4.82 45.08 13.18
C GLN A 269 4.81 46.25 12.18
N PRO A 270 4.70 47.51 12.65
CA PRO A 270 4.85 48.67 11.78
C PRO A 270 6.26 48.69 11.15
N GLU A 271 6.36 49.16 9.89
CA GLU A 271 7.62 49.21 9.13
C GLU A 271 8.74 50.06 9.80
N ASP A 272 8.38 50.86 10.83
CA ASP A 272 9.24 51.77 11.58
C ASP A 272 9.64 51.28 12.98
N ALA A 273 9.36 50.01 13.32
CA ALA A 273 9.76 49.44 14.60
C ALA A 273 11.29 49.21 14.67
N GLU A 274 11.97 49.92 15.58
CA GLU A 274 13.44 49.79 15.76
C GLU A 274 13.89 48.43 16.34
N GLU A 275 13.03 47.66 16.99
CA GLU A 275 13.29 46.33 17.56
C GLU A 275 12.07 45.40 17.46
N VAL A 276 12.29 44.19 16.98
CA VAL A 276 11.30 43.13 17.07
C VAL A 276 11.20 42.64 18.51
N ARG A 277 10.14 42.98 19.21
CA ARG A 277 9.89 42.43 20.55
C ARG A 277 9.40 40.99 20.38
N LEU A 278 10.30 40.04 20.63
CA LEU A 278 9.93 38.65 20.79
C LEU A 278 9.02 38.52 22.02
N PRO A 279 7.86 37.86 21.91
CA PRO A 279 7.01 37.66 23.08
C PRO A 279 7.76 36.95 24.20
N GLU A 280 7.40 37.26 25.46
CA GLU A 280 7.94 36.67 26.71
C GLU A 280 7.83 35.12 26.80
N LEU A 281 7.43 34.49 25.72
CA LEU A 281 7.18 33.04 25.54
C LEU A 281 8.47 32.23 25.37
N LEU A 282 9.66 32.86 25.32
CA LEU A 282 10.94 32.13 25.21
C LEU A 282 11.55 31.78 26.58
N ASP A 283 10.93 32.19 27.69
CA ASP A 283 11.42 31.89 29.05
C ASP A 283 10.97 30.51 29.57
N ASP A 284 10.07 29.82 28.90
CA ASP A 284 9.70 28.45 29.28
C ASP A 284 10.73 27.47 28.70
N ASP A 285 11.35 26.77 29.60
CA ASP A 285 12.39 25.76 29.49
C ASP A 285 12.32 24.90 28.19
N PHE A 286 13.04 25.33 27.15
CA PHE A 286 13.24 24.60 25.89
C PHE A 286 14.06 23.32 26.06
N SER A 287 14.48 22.99 27.28
CA SER A 287 15.37 21.88 27.60
C SER A 287 14.68 20.51 27.64
N GLN A 288 13.38 20.42 27.37
CA GLN A 288 12.67 19.14 27.54
C GLN A 288 12.40 18.47 26.20
N ASP A 289 13.04 17.31 26.00
CA ASP A 289 12.76 16.30 24.97
C ASP A 289 11.31 15.76 24.97
N ARG A 290 10.37 16.40 25.69
CA ARG A 290 8.98 15.97 25.82
C ARG A 290 8.06 16.75 24.91
N ILE A 291 7.65 16.11 23.83
CA ILE A 291 6.65 16.65 22.90
C ILE A 291 5.25 16.69 23.52
N THR A 292 5.02 15.87 24.53
CA THR A 292 3.73 15.75 25.21
C THR A 292 3.92 15.44 26.71
N THR A 293 3.05 16.00 27.52
CA THR A 293 2.95 15.68 28.97
C THR A 293 1.92 14.59 29.24
N CYS A 294 1.27 14.03 28.23
CA CYS A 294 0.29 12.98 28.41
C CYS A 294 0.97 11.64 28.76
N PRO A 295 0.67 11.03 29.91
CA PRO A 295 1.30 9.77 30.35
C PRO A 295 1.08 8.60 29.37
N LEU A 296 0.04 8.68 28.52
CA LEU A 296 -0.23 7.68 27.49
C LEU A 296 0.94 7.52 26.52
N PHE A 297 1.75 8.57 26.35
CA PHE A 297 2.88 8.62 25.39
C PHE A 297 4.23 8.62 26.09
N ASP A 298 4.31 8.26 27.38
CA ASP A 298 5.58 8.13 28.07
C ASP A 298 6.49 7.12 27.36
N GLY A 299 7.75 7.54 27.11
CA GLY A 299 8.74 6.75 26.42
C GLY A 299 8.62 6.74 24.88
N VAL A 300 7.65 7.44 24.29
CA VAL A 300 7.56 7.62 22.83
C VAL A 300 8.53 8.74 22.45
N SER A 301 9.58 8.40 21.68
CA SER A 301 10.37 9.39 20.96
C SER A 301 9.83 9.54 19.55
N LEU A 302 9.67 10.75 19.05
CA LEU A 302 9.52 10.99 17.61
C LEU A 302 10.87 10.66 16.98
N GLY A 303 11.00 9.40 16.56
CA GLY A 303 12.23 8.87 16.01
C GLY A 303 12.57 9.56 14.70
N GLY A 304 13.80 10.06 14.64
CA GLY A 304 14.56 10.23 13.44
C GLY A 304 14.54 11.60 12.80
N ALA A 305 14.93 12.65 13.53
CA ALA A 305 16.07 13.35 12.95
C ALA A 305 17.25 12.34 12.96
N PRO A 306 18.00 12.15 11.85
CA PRO A 306 19.24 11.41 11.93
C PRO A 306 20.03 12.04 13.08
N LYS A 307 20.66 11.22 13.92
CA LYS A 307 21.70 11.69 14.85
C LYS A 307 22.86 12.22 14.01
N GLY A 308 22.66 13.35 13.36
CA GLY A 308 23.65 14.30 12.96
C GLY A 308 23.76 15.22 14.14
N GLU A 309 24.97 15.45 14.60
CA GLU A 309 25.35 16.39 15.62
C GLU A 309 24.73 17.78 15.36
N GLY A 310 23.47 17.97 15.76
CA GLY A 310 22.73 19.22 15.71
C GLY A 310 21.85 19.24 16.94
N THR A 311 22.37 19.85 18.00
CA THR A 311 21.63 20.12 19.22
C THR A 311 20.47 21.06 18.90
N THR A 312 19.42 21.10 19.74
CA THR A 312 18.37 22.14 19.75
C THR A 312 18.91 23.57 19.65
N GLY A 313 20.17 23.78 19.99
CA GLY A 313 20.93 25.01 19.74
C GLY A 313 21.08 25.38 18.26
N ASP A 314 21.17 24.43 17.35
CA ASP A 314 21.34 24.72 15.92
C ASP A 314 20.01 25.17 15.28
N LEU A 315 18.87 24.61 15.71
CA LEU A 315 17.54 25.05 15.24
C LEU A 315 17.25 26.49 15.71
N MET A 316 17.62 26.83 16.95
CA MET A 316 17.49 28.21 17.47
C MET A 316 18.45 29.15 16.76
N ALA A 317 19.66 28.72 16.45
CA ALA A 317 20.59 29.50 15.65
C ALA A 317 20.09 29.75 14.23
N ASP A 318 19.45 28.75 13.60
CA ASP A 318 18.83 28.87 12.29
C ASP A 318 17.62 29.81 12.33
N ILE A 319 16.77 29.70 13.33
CA ILE A 319 15.64 30.64 13.57
C ILE A 319 16.15 32.07 13.77
N LEU A 320 17.14 32.26 14.61
CA LEU A 320 17.75 33.58 14.84
C LEU A 320 18.41 34.14 13.58
N ASN A 321 19.08 33.31 12.77
CA ASN A 321 19.65 33.71 11.49
C ASN A 321 18.56 34.13 10.48
N VAL A 322 17.43 33.43 10.44
CA VAL A 322 16.28 33.80 9.61
C VAL A 322 15.71 35.15 10.08
N ILE A 323 15.49 35.31 11.39
CA ILE A 323 15.00 36.57 11.97
C ILE A 323 15.98 37.73 11.65
N GLN A 324 17.28 37.55 11.83
CA GLN A 324 18.28 38.59 11.50
C GLN A 324 18.37 38.93 10.02
N LYS A 325 18.07 37.95 9.14
CA LYS A 325 18.08 38.17 7.68
C LYS A 325 16.92 39.02 7.21
N TYR A 326 15.76 38.92 7.89
CA TYR A 326 14.55 39.70 7.56
C TYR A 326 14.43 41.02 8.35
N SER A 327 15.12 41.17 9.48
CA SER A 327 15.15 42.41 10.24
C SER A 327 16.13 43.47 9.68
N LYS A 328 16.88 43.13 8.60
CA LYS A 328 17.80 44.05 7.91
C LYS A 328 17.30 44.52 6.56
N LYS A 329 16.04 44.32 6.25
CA LYS A 329 15.37 44.94 5.10
C LYS A 329 14.31 45.91 5.55
#